data_98698ac5702562f7b98c31a3cdda0dd9
#
_entry.id   98698ac5702562f7b98c31a3cdda0dd9
#
_cell.length_a   1.000
_cell.length_b   1.000
_cell.length_c   1.000
_cell.angle_alpha   90.00
_cell.angle_beta   90.00
_cell.angle_gamma   90.00
#
_symmetry.space_group_name_H-M   'P 1'
#
loop_
_entity.id
_entity.type
_entity.pdbx_description
1 polymer ?
#
loop_
_entity_poly.entity_id
_entity_poly.type
_entity_poly.pdbx_seq_one_letter_code
_entity_poly.pdbx_strand_id
1 'polypeptide(L)'
;GMLLPDDDEADIIMVATGTGVAPFRGFIQRLFVERTPAAAAFEGRAWLLFGGPTSDSVLYPELWEQAAANKPGQFELTLAISREQTTADGRKMYVQERLTERADELFERLAGGAHLYLCGLKGMQPGIEAALEQAAVARGLDFKTWIKALRKEKRYHVEVY
;
A
#
# COMPACT_ATOMS: atom_id res chain seq x y z
N GLY A 1 -12.22 9.69 8.12
CA GLY A 1 -11.66 8.43 7.75
C GLY A 1 -11.06 8.43 6.35
N MET A 2 -10.38 7.38 6.00
CA MET A 2 -9.81 7.22 4.66
C MET A 2 -10.91 6.98 3.63
N LEU A 3 -10.74 7.60 2.46
CA LEU A 3 -11.67 7.47 1.34
C LEU A 3 -10.94 6.98 0.09
N LEU A 4 -11.64 6.19 -0.72
CA LEU A 4 -11.18 5.81 -2.05
C LEU A 4 -11.10 7.04 -2.95
N PRO A 5 -10.21 7.03 -3.98
CA PRO A 5 -10.20 8.09 -4.97
C PRO A 5 -11.52 8.18 -5.72
N ASP A 6 -11.87 9.39 -6.19
CA ASP A 6 -13.02 9.59 -7.07
C ASP A 6 -12.77 9.09 -8.49
N ASP A 7 -11.50 8.98 -8.88
CA ASP A 7 -11.08 8.53 -10.20
C ASP A 7 -11.06 7.00 -10.26
N ASP A 8 -11.95 6.40 -11.06
CA ASP A 8 -12.06 4.94 -11.22
C ASP A 8 -10.84 4.29 -11.89
N GLU A 9 -9.98 5.07 -12.51
CA GLU A 9 -8.75 4.59 -13.15
C GLU A 9 -7.51 4.74 -12.26
N ALA A 10 -7.64 5.42 -11.13
CA ALA A 10 -6.49 5.65 -10.24
C ALA A 10 -6.04 4.36 -9.55
N ASP A 11 -4.74 4.12 -9.58
CA ASP A 11 -4.13 3.05 -8.79
C ASP A 11 -4.16 3.42 -7.30
N ILE A 12 -4.34 2.42 -6.44
CA ILE A 12 -4.23 2.59 -4.99
C ILE A 12 -3.12 1.69 -4.46
N ILE A 13 -2.28 2.25 -3.60
CA ILE A 13 -1.18 1.55 -2.95
C ILE A 13 -1.43 1.66 -1.45
N MET A 14 -1.62 0.52 -0.80
CA MET A 14 -2.02 0.44 0.61
C MET A 14 -0.92 -0.22 1.41
N VAL A 15 -0.46 0.43 2.46
CA VAL A 15 0.56 -0.09 3.37
C VAL A 15 -0.06 -0.24 4.75
N ALA A 16 -0.08 -1.47 5.27
CA ALA A 16 -0.71 -1.78 6.54
C ALA A 16 0.17 -2.67 7.41
N THR A 17 0.05 -2.50 8.73
CA THR A 17 0.58 -3.44 9.72
C THR A 17 -0.52 -3.82 10.69
N GLY A 18 -0.56 -5.11 11.07
CA GLY A 18 -1.51 -5.62 12.05
C GLY A 18 -2.96 -5.29 11.70
N THR A 19 -3.72 -4.84 12.69
CA THR A 19 -5.14 -4.49 12.53
C THR A 19 -5.38 -3.23 11.68
N GLY A 20 -4.34 -2.49 11.34
CA GLY A 20 -4.42 -1.35 10.43
C GLY A 20 -4.89 -1.69 9.03
N VAL A 21 -4.94 -2.99 8.70
CA VAL A 21 -5.47 -3.45 7.41
C VAL A 21 -7.00 -3.27 7.28
N ALA A 22 -7.72 -3.06 8.38
CA ALA A 22 -9.18 -3.05 8.39
C ALA A 22 -9.81 -2.06 7.39
N PRO A 23 -9.36 -0.80 7.24
CA PRO A 23 -9.91 0.08 6.20
C PRO A 23 -9.71 -0.46 4.79
N PHE A 24 -8.59 -1.13 4.56
CA PHE A 24 -8.27 -1.69 3.24
C PHE A 24 -9.10 -2.93 2.92
N ARG A 25 -9.52 -3.67 3.94
CA ARG A 25 -10.54 -4.72 3.77
C ARG A 25 -11.79 -4.13 3.11
N GLY A 26 -12.28 -3.02 3.62
CA GLY A 26 -13.45 -2.33 3.06
C GLY A 26 -13.22 -1.88 1.61
N PHE A 27 -12.06 -1.30 1.33
CA PHE A 27 -11.70 -0.87 -0.04
C PHE A 27 -11.72 -2.05 -1.01
N ILE A 28 -11.08 -3.15 -0.65
CA ILE A 28 -10.96 -4.31 -1.53
C ILE A 28 -12.30 -5.01 -1.72
N GLN A 29 -13.11 -5.14 -0.67
CA GLN A 29 -14.46 -5.67 -0.82
C GLN A 29 -15.28 -4.83 -1.81
N ARG A 30 -15.24 -3.51 -1.66
CA ARG A 30 -15.98 -2.60 -2.53
C ARG A 30 -15.54 -2.66 -3.99
N LEU A 31 -14.24 -2.74 -4.25
CA LEU A 31 -13.70 -2.66 -5.62
C LEU A 31 -13.61 -4.01 -6.33
N PHE A 32 -13.49 -5.11 -5.59
CA PHE A 32 -13.18 -6.41 -6.17
C PHE A 32 -14.23 -7.49 -5.91
N VAL A 33 -15.06 -7.35 -4.91
CA VAL A 33 -15.99 -8.42 -4.47
C VAL A 33 -17.45 -8.03 -4.63
N GLU A 34 -17.83 -6.83 -4.21
CA GLU A 34 -19.21 -6.36 -4.32
C GLU A 34 -19.66 -6.25 -5.78
N ARG A 35 -20.93 -6.56 -6.02
CA ARG A 35 -21.55 -6.44 -7.35
C ARG A 35 -22.28 -5.12 -7.45
N THR A 36 -21.52 -4.04 -7.60
CA THR A 36 -22.02 -2.66 -7.63
C THR A 36 -21.49 -1.93 -8.85
N PRO A 37 -22.12 -0.83 -9.26
CA PRO A 37 -21.56 0.03 -10.32
C PRO A 37 -20.14 0.52 -10.01
N ALA A 38 -19.85 0.81 -8.73
CA ALA A 38 -18.51 1.25 -8.32
C ALA A 38 -17.46 0.17 -8.56
N ALA A 39 -17.76 -1.09 -8.22
CA ALA A 39 -16.85 -2.20 -8.48
C ALA A 39 -16.66 -2.44 -9.98
N ALA A 40 -17.74 -2.37 -10.76
CA ALA A 40 -17.67 -2.56 -12.20
C ALA A 40 -16.88 -1.44 -12.89
N ALA A 41 -16.93 -0.22 -12.38
CA ALA A 41 -16.26 0.94 -12.95
C ALA A 41 -14.77 0.99 -12.65
N PHE A 42 -14.30 0.32 -11.58
CA PHE A 42 -12.90 0.40 -11.16
C PHE A 42 -11.98 -0.32 -12.16
N GLU A 43 -11.12 0.44 -12.81
CA GLU A 43 -10.15 -0.05 -13.80
C GLU A 43 -8.69 0.11 -13.33
N GLY A 44 -8.47 0.68 -12.15
CA GLY A 44 -7.15 0.84 -11.57
C GLY A 44 -6.58 -0.48 -11.04
N ARG A 45 -5.36 -0.39 -10.50
CA ARG A 45 -4.71 -1.50 -9.80
C ARG A 45 -4.67 -1.19 -8.31
N ALA A 46 -4.90 -2.22 -7.49
CA ALA A 46 -4.78 -2.13 -6.04
C ALA A 46 -3.60 -2.98 -5.58
N TRP A 47 -2.68 -2.38 -4.86
CA TRP A 47 -1.49 -3.04 -4.32
C TRP A 47 -1.50 -2.92 -2.81
N LEU A 48 -1.59 -4.05 -2.11
CA LEU A 48 -1.54 -4.11 -0.65
C LEU A 48 -0.18 -4.66 -0.20
N LEU A 49 0.55 -3.84 0.57
CA LEU A 49 1.75 -4.26 1.28
C LEU A 49 1.38 -4.43 2.75
N PHE A 50 1.45 -5.67 3.25
CA PHE A 50 1.04 -6.00 4.60
C PHE A 50 2.22 -6.52 5.41
N GLY A 51 2.47 -5.91 6.58
CA GLY A 51 3.52 -6.31 7.51
C GLY A 51 2.96 -6.97 8.76
N GLY A 52 3.60 -8.07 9.15
CA GLY A 52 3.29 -8.79 10.38
C GLY A 52 4.45 -9.67 10.81
N PRO A 53 4.43 -10.20 12.05
CA PRO A 53 5.54 -11.01 12.55
C PRO A 53 5.60 -12.42 11.97
N THR A 54 4.46 -13.05 11.72
CA THR A 54 4.36 -14.43 11.24
C THR A 54 3.28 -14.56 10.16
N SER A 55 3.31 -15.64 9.40
CA SER A 55 2.30 -15.92 8.37
C SER A 55 0.89 -15.98 8.95
N ASP A 56 0.75 -16.44 10.21
CA ASP A 56 -0.53 -16.52 10.90
C ASP A 56 -1.12 -15.15 11.22
N SER A 57 -0.32 -14.10 11.20
CA SER A 57 -0.78 -12.74 11.49
C SER A 57 -1.41 -12.05 10.29
N VAL A 58 -1.37 -12.67 9.11
CA VAL A 58 -2.02 -12.13 7.92
C VAL A 58 -3.53 -12.24 8.05
N LEU A 59 -4.20 -11.10 8.12
CA LEU A 59 -5.65 -11.03 8.27
C LEU A 59 -6.34 -11.11 6.91
N TYR A 60 -7.52 -11.72 6.89
CA TYR A 60 -8.41 -11.82 5.71
C TYR A 60 -7.76 -12.45 4.48
N PRO A 61 -7.01 -13.57 4.62
CA PRO A 61 -6.32 -14.16 3.47
C PRO A 61 -7.27 -14.57 2.33
N GLU A 62 -8.46 -15.05 2.65
CA GLU A 62 -9.46 -15.45 1.66
C GLU A 62 -9.95 -14.26 0.82
N LEU A 63 -10.06 -13.09 1.43
CA LEU A 63 -10.46 -11.88 0.71
C LEU A 63 -9.41 -11.49 -0.35
N TRP A 64 -8.13 -11.56 0.01
CA TRP A 64 -7.05 -11.24 -0.93
C TRP A 64 -6.99 -12.22 -2.09
N GLU A 65 -7.19 -13.50 -1.82
CA GLU A 65 -7.29 -14.54 -2.85
C GLU A 65 -8.47 -14.28 -3.78
N GLN A 66 -9.63 -13.96 -3.20
CA GLN A 66 -10.84 -13.66 -3.98
C GLN A 66 -10.68 -12.44 -4.86
N ALA A 67 -10.07 -11.38 -4.35
CA ALA A 67 -9.79 -10.16 -5.12
C ALA A 67 -8.93 -10.46 -6.34
N ALA A 68 -7.84 -11.20 -6.13
CA ALA A 68 -6.93 -11.58 -7.21
C ALA A 68 -7.62 -12.45 -8.27
N ALA A 69 -8.50 -13.36 -7.84
CA ALA A 69 -9.25 -14.23 -8.74
C ALA A 69 -10.33 -13.49 -9.52
N ASN A 70 -11.02 -12.54 -8.87
CA ASN A 70 -12.13 -11.81 -9.50
C ASN A 70 -11.66 -10.83 -10.59
N LYS A 71 -10.49 -10.20 -10.38
CA LYS A 71 -9.91 -9.25 -11.34
C LYS A 71 -8.42 -9.53 -11.53
N PRO A 72 -8.07 -10.56 -12.32
CA PRO A 72 -6.68 -10.95 -12.53
C PRO A 72 -5.83 -9.79 -13.04
N GLY A 73 -4.65 -9.60 -12.44
CA GLY A 73 -3.73 -8.53 -12.83
C GLY A 73 -4.04 -7.16 -12.22
N GLN A 74 -5.18 -6.99 -11.54
CA GLN A 74 -5.53 -5.70 -10.92
C GLN A 74 -5.27 -5.66 -9.42
N PHE A 75 -5.12 -6.80 -8.74
CA PHE A 75 -4.81 -6.85 -7.32
C PHE A 75 -3.49 -7.57 -7.08
N GLU A 76 -2.64 -6.96 -6.25
CA GLU A 76 -1.38 -7.56 -5.80
C GLU A 76 -1.27 -7.47 -4.28
N LEU A 77 -0.85 -8.58 -3.65
CA LEU A 77 -0.51 -8.64 -2.23
C LEU A 77 1.00 -8.88 -2.09
N THR A 78 1.67 -8.00 -1.37
CA THR A 78 3.08 -8.15 -0.99
C THR A 78 3.16 -8.27 0.52
N LEU A 79 3.76 -9.37 1.02
CA LEU A 79 3.89 -9.63 2.44
C LEU A 79 5.29 -9.30 2.95
N ALA A 80 5.35 -8.70 4.13
CA ALA A 80 6.58 -8.50 4.89
C ALA A 80 6.41 -9.18 6.25
N ILE A 81 6.96 -10.38 6.37
CA ILE A 81 6.80 -11.23 7.56
C ILE A 81 8.12 -11.25 8.32
N SER A 82 8.22 -10.41 9.36
CA SER A 82 9.49 -10.07 9.98
C SER A 82 10.23 -11.21 10.66
N ARG A 83 9.51 -12.24 11.13
CA ARG A 83 10.12 -13.41 11.79
C ARG A 83 10.39 -14.57 10.82
N GLU A 84 9.92 -14.48 9.58
CA GLU A 84 10.03 -15.59 8.61
C GLU A 84 10.78 -15.18 7.35
N GLN A 85 10.92 -13.88 7.08
CA GLN A 85 11.56 -13.36 5.88
C GLN A 85 12.70 -12.41 6.23
N THR A 86 13.69 -12.35 5.36
CA THR A 86 14.81 -11.43 5.50
C THR A 86 15.04 -10.67 4.21
N THR A 87 15.70 -9.51 4.34
CA THR A 87 16.22 -8.77 3.19
C THR A 87 17.40 -9.52 2.58
N ALA A 88 17.86 -9.09 1.41
CA ALA A 88 19.01 -9.70 0.73
C ALA A 88 20.29 -9.68 1.60
N ASP A 89 20.43 -8.66 2.46
CA ASP A 89 21.57 -8.52 3.39
C ASP A 89 21.30 -9.10 4.79
N GLY A 90 20.23 -9.90 4.94
CA GLY A 90 19.97 -10.68 6.16
C GLY A 90 19.24 -9.95 7.30
N ARG A 91 18.74 -8.74 7.08
CA ARG A 91 17.94 -8.03 8.08
C ARG A 91 16.50 -8.52 8.06
N LYS A 92 15.75 -8.26 9.14
CA LYS A 92 14.32 -8.60 9.22
C LYS A 92 13.53 -7.87 8.13
N MET A 93 12.56 -8.57 7.57
CA MET A 93 11.69 -8.01 6.53
C MET A 93 10.53 -7.26 7.17
N TYR A 94 10.61 -5.94 7.17
CA TYR A 94 9.52 -5.05 7.52
C TYR A 94 8.91 -4.46 6.24
N VAL A 95 7.73 -3.88 6.35
CA VAL A 95 7.02 -3.35 5.19
C VAL A 95 7.81 -2.25 4.47
N GLN A 96 8.55 -1.42 5.20
CA GLN A 96 9.42 -0.39 4.60
C GLN A 96 10.55 -0.99 3.76
N GLU A 97 11.01 -2.20 4.09
CA GLU A 97 12.01 -2.90 3.29
C GLU A 97 11.44 -3.32 1.93
N ARG A 98 10.18 -3.74 1.92
CA ARG A 98 9.48 -4.03 0.66
C ARG A 98 9.32 -2.77 -0.20
N LEU A 99 9.03 -1.63 0.41
CA LEU A 99 8.96 -0.36 -0.31
C LEU A 99 10.31 -0.02 -0.96
N THR A 100 11.40 -0.24 -0.25
CA THR A 100 12.75 -0.02 -0.78
C THR A 100 13.04 -0.94 -1.96
N GLU A 101 12.70 -2.22 -1.87
CA GLU A 101 12.89 -3.18 -2.97
C GLU A 101 12.10 -2.79 -4.22
N ARG A 102 10.91 -2.26 -4.04
CA ARG A 102 9.97 -1.95 -5.11
C ARG A 102 9.84 -0.45 -5.37
N ALA A 103 10.84 0.33 -4.97
CA ALA A 103 10.78 1.80 -5.03
C ALA A 103 10.60 2.34 -6.44
N ASP A 104 11.22 1.74 -7.45
CA ASP A 104 11.08 2.18 -8.84
C ASP A 104 9.61 2.13 -9.28
N GLU A 105 8.96 1.00 -9.05
CA GLU A 105 7.56 0.81 -9.39
C GLU A 105 6.64 1.73 -8.57
N LEU A 106 6.91 1.86 -7.27
CA LEU A 106 6.15 2.72 -6.38
C LEU A 106 6.16 4.16 -6.88
N PHE A 107 7.34 4.70 -7.17
CA PHE A 107 7.49 6.08 -7.62
C PHE A 107 6.91 6.30 -9.01
N GLU A 108 7.03 5.33 -9.90
CA GLU A 108 6.41 5.38 -11.22
C GLU A 108 4.88 5.46 -11.12
N ARG A 109 4.26 4.62 -10.29
CA ARG A 109 2.81 4.64 -10.07
C ARG A 109 2.35 5.96 -9.44
N LEU A 110 3.08 6.46 -8.45
CA LEU A 110 2.75 7.74 -7.82
C LEU A 110 2.91 8.92 -8.78
N ALA A 111 3.93 8.90 -9.63
CA ALA A 111 4.08 9.90 -10.68
C ALA A 111 2.92 9.86 -11.69
N GLY A 112 2.35 8.69 -11.91
CA GLY A 112 1.20 8.47 -12.78
C GLY A 112 -0.15 8.77 -12.16
N GLY A 113 -0.21 9.23 -10.91
CA GLY A 113 -1.45 9.62 -10.25
C GLY A 113 -1.96 8.66 -9.17
N ALA A 114 -1.22 7.62 -8.82
CA ALA A 114 -1.62 6.69 -7.77
C ALA A 114 -1.80 7.38 -6.41
N HIS A 115 -2.65 6.80 -5.58
CA HIS A 115 -2.83 7.21 -4.18
C HIS A 115 -2.09 6.27 -3.25
N LEU A 116 -1.44 6.82 -2.24
CA LEU A 116 -0.72 6.07 -1.21
C LEU A 116 -1.44 6.18 0.12
N TYR A 117 -1.74 5.02 0.73
CA TYR A 117 -2.43 4.92 2.01
C TYR A 117 -1.54 4.21 3.02
N LEU A 118 -1.39 4.78 4.21
CA LEU A 118 -0.72 4.15 5.34
C LEU A 118 -1.72 3.98 6.48
N CYS A 119 -1.85 2.77 7.02
CA CYS A 119 -2.70 2.52 8.18
C CYS A 119 -2.08 1.48 9.10
N GLY A 120 -2.07 1.76 10.39
CA GLY A 120 -1.54 0.84 11.40
C GLY A 120 -1.03 1.55 12.63
N LEU A 121 -0.13 0.90 13.36
CA LEU A 121 0.46 1.46 14.55
C LEU A 121 1.30 2.70 14.21
N LYS A 122 1.21 3.70 15.09
CA LYS A 122 1.89 4.99 14.91
C LYS A 122 3.40 4.86 14.67
N GLY A 123 4.02 3.86 15.27
CA GLY A 123 5.45 3.60 15.11
C GLY A 123 5.88 3.18 13.70
N MET A 124 4.95 2.76 12.83
CA MET A 124 5.28 2.37 11.45
C MET A 124 5.62 3.56 10.55
N GLN A 125 5.00 4.71 10.79
CA GLN A 125 5.12 5.87 9.91
C GLN A 125 6.56 6.38 9.75
N PRO A 126 7.35 6.58 10.81
CA PRO A 126 8.72 7.07 10.65
C PRO A 126 9.59 6.20 9.76
N GLY A 127 9.49 4.87 9.92
CA GLY A 127 10.27 3.92 9.11
C GLY A 127 9.87 3.94 7.64
N ILE A 128 8.58 4.02 7.36
CA ILE A 128 8.07 4.12 6.00
C ILE A 128 8.49 5.44 5.36
N GLU A 129 8.33 6.55 6.06
CA GLU A 129 8.72 7.86 5.52
C GLU A 129 10.24 7.96 5.31
N ALA A 130 11.04 7.34 6.18
CA ALA A 130 12.49 7.27 5.98
C ALA A 130 12.85 6.50 4.69
N ALA A 131 12.18 5.39 4.42
CA ALA A 131 12.37 4.62 3.20
C ALA A 131 11.96 5.43 1.96
N LEU A 132 10.84 6.12 2.03
CA LEU A 132 10.37 7.00 0.95
C LEU A 132 11.36 8.15 0.69
N GLU A 133 11.92 8.74 1.75
CA GLU A 133 12.90 9.82 1.64
C GLU A 133 14.18 9.34 0.94
N GLN A 134 14.72 8.20 1.36
CA GLN A 134 15.90 7.60 0.72
C GLN A 134 15.65 7.34 -0.76
N ALA A 135 14.49 6.80 -1.09
CA ALA A 135 14.13 6.50 -2.47
C ALA A 135 13.92 7.77 -3.30
N ALA A 136 13.38 8.82 -2.71
CA ALA A 136 13.22 10.12 -3.37
C ALA A 136 14.58 10.75 -3.67
N VAL A 137 15.47 10.76 -2.69
CA VAL A 137 16.83 11.30 -2.85
C VAL A 137 17.60 10.56 -3.96
N ALA A 138 17.49 9.24 -3.99
CA ALA A 138 18.14 8.42 -5.03
C ALA A 138 17.64 8.78 -6.45
N ARG A 139 16.44 9.36 -6.55
CA ARG A 139 15.83 9.79 -7.82
C ARG A 139 16.01 11.28 -8.11
N GLY A 140 16.78 11.97 -7.28
CA GLY A 140 17.00 13.41 -7.43
C GLY A 140 15.80 14.26 -7.02
N LEU A 141 14.89 13.71 -6.22
CA LEU A 141 13.71 14.42 -5.74
C LEU A 141 13.96 14.98 -4.33
N ASP A 142 13.42 16.17 -4.05
CA ASP A 142 13.36 16.69 -2.70
C ASP A 142 12.15 16.11 -2.00
N PHE A 143 12.38 15.30 -0.96
CA PHE A 143 11.31 14.56 -0.29
C PHE A 143 10.22 15.46 0.28
N LYS A 144 10.59 16.55 0.93
CA LYS A 144 9.61 17.46 1.53
C LYS A 144 8.69 18.07 0.49
N THR A 145 9.24 18.48 -0.64
CA THR A 145 8.46 19.01 -1.76
C THR A 145 7.58 17.94 -2.37
N TRP A 146 8.13 16.75 -2.57
CA TRP A 146 7.41 15.60 -3.17
C TRP A 146 6.22 15.17 -2.33
N ILE A 147 6.42 14.95 -1.01
CA ILE A 147 5.33 14.50 -0.13
C ILE A 147 4.27 15.60 0.07
N LYS A 148 4.68 16.86 0.11
CA LYS A 148 3.77 17.99 0.19
C LYS A 148 2.86 18.06 -1.04
N ALA A 149 3.41 17.82 -2.22
CA ALA A 149 2.63 17.77 -3.46
C ALA A 149 1.58 16.68 -3.42
N LEU A 150 1.94 15.47 -2.97
CA LEU A 150 0.98 14.37 -2.81
C LEU A 150 -0.14 14.73 -1.83
N ARG A 151 0.20 15.36 -0.71
CA ARG A 151 -0.81 15.80 0.28
C ARG A 151 -1.74 16.86 -0.31
N LYS A 152 -1.20 17.83 -1.02
CA LYS A 152 -1.97 18.89 -1.67
C LYS A 152 -2.96 18.32 -2.69
N GLU A 153 -2.55 17.30 -3.42
CA GLU A 153 -3.38 16.59 -4.40
C GLU A 153 -4.29 15.54 -3.76
N LYS A 154 -4.26 15.41 -2.42
CA LYS A 154 -5.04 14.44 -1.66
C LYS A 154 -4.76 12.99 -2.08
N ARG A 155 -3.48 12.70 -2.35
CA ARG A 155 -3.01 11.38 -2.76
C ARG A 155 -2.12 10.68 -1.73
N TYR A 156 -1.88 11.30 -0.56
CA TYR A 156 -1.17 10.70 0.56
C TYR A 156 -2.08 10.71 1.79
N HIS A 157 -2.47 9.53 2.23
CA HIS A 157 -3.44 9.33 3.30
C HIS A 157 -2.82 8.52 4.43
N VAL A 158 -2.80 9.08 5.63
CA VAL A 158 -2.20 8.43 6.80
C VAL A 158 -3.22 8.36 7.93
N GLU A 159 -3.44 7.15 8.45
CA GLU A 159 -4.28 6.92 9.61
C GLU A 159 -3.54 5.95 10.54
N VAL A 160 -2.85 6.52 11.53
CA VAL A 160 -2.04 5.76 12.50
C VAL A 160 -2.53 6.01 13.93
N TYR A 161 -2.39 5.01 14.80
CA TYR A 161 -2.90 5.05 16.17
C TYR A 161 -1.94 4.44 17.20
#